data_977a5945d31b97975a9b11edbd5c8166
#
_entry.id   977a5945d31b97975a9b11edbd5c8166
#
_cell.length_a   1.000
_cell.length_b   1.000
_cell.length_c   1.000
_cell.angle_alpha   90.00
_cell.angle_beta   90.00
_cell.angle_gamma   90.00
#
_symmetry.space_group_name_H-M   'P 1'
#
loop_
_entity.id
_entity.type
_entity.pdbx_description
1 polymer ?
#
loop_
_entity_poly.entity_id
_entity_poly.type
_entity_poly.pdbx_seq_one_letter_code
_entity_poly.pdbx_strand_id
1 'polypeptide(L)'
;MIPKTFIDYYGDETRWFLGEVVDVENDPKKLGRVKVKVFGVYDNIKDEDLPWAQIVVPITQGVHESKGQYLGLLEGTQVFGMFLDGKNSQLPMVIGTVPKEGDENPRAKANYPHNKIYQTKRGHYKEYDDTKDNERIREQHSSGTYYEIDKDGNMVIDATKSEPKIRNIEIKASGKITVTAPIVDINGSENVKINS
;
A
#
# COMPACT_ATOMS: atom_id res chain seq x y z
N MET A 1 -30.28 2.42 -1.88
CA MET A 1 -31.34 2.09 -0.88
C MET A 1 -30.93 0.80 -0.22
N ILE A 2 -30.66 0.79 1.08
CA ILE A 2 -30.35 -0.43 1.85
C ILE A 2 -31.65 -1.21 1.98
N PRO A 3 -31.71 -2.50 1.57
CA PRO A 3 -32.94 -3.30 1.71
C PRO A 3 -33.42 -3.34 3.15
N LYS A 4 -34.73 -3.31 3.39
CA LYS A 4 -35.32 -3.39 4.74
C LYS A 4 -34.87 -4.63 5.54
N THR A 5 -34.58 -5.72 4.85
CA THR A 5 -34.02 -6.95 5.42
C THR A 5 -32.62 -6.76 6.04
N PHE A 6 -31.89 -5.73 5.66
CA PHE A 6 -30.59 -5.40 6.26
C PHE A 6 -30.71 -4.77 7.65
N ILE A 7 -31.84 -4.13 7.94
CA ILE A 7 -32.05 -3.49 9.26
C ILE A 7 -32.19 -4.53 10.36
N ASP A 8 -32.78 -5.67 10.04
CA ASP A 8 -32.96 -6.77 10.99
C ASP A 8 -31.63 -7.47 11.32
N TYR A 9 -30.64 -7.43 10.42
CA TYR A 9 -29.32 -8.01 10.68
C TYR A 9 -28.44 -7.15 11.57
N TYR A 10 -28.61 -5.83 11.59
CA TYR A 10 -27.79 -4.93 12.39
C TYR A 10 -28.23 -4.81 13.85
N GLY A 11 -29.41 -5.31 14.22
CA GLY A 11 -29.94 -5.16 15.57
C GLY A 11 -29.42 -6.22 16.54
N ASP A 12 -29.77 -7.48 16.30
CA ASP A 12 -29.61 -8.53 17.32
C ASP A 12 -28.51 -9.56 17.02
N GLU A 13 -27.93 -9.59 15.81
CA GLU A 13 -27.09 -10.70 15.36
C GLU A 13 -25.79 -10.30 14.65
N THR A 14 -25.30 -9.09 14.88
CA THR A 14 -24.02 -8.68 14.33
C THR A 14 -22.92 -9.64 14.79
N ARG A 15 -22.27 -10.29 13.85
CA ARG A 15 -21.17 -11.22 14.13
C ARG A 15 -19.86 -10.66 13.61
N TRP A 16 -18.99 -10.32 14.54
CA TRP A 16 -17.62 -9.89 14.27
C TRP A 16 -16.72 -11.10 14.11
N PHE A 17 -15.62 -10.91 13.39
CA PHE A 17 -14.63 -11.96 13.24
C PHE A 17 -13.20 -11.42 13.21
N LEU A 18 -12.27 -12.30 13.55
CA LEU A 18 -10.86 -12.23 13.18
C LEU A 18 -10.59 -13.37 12.20
N GLY A 19 -9.69 -13.16 11.25
CA GLY A 19 -9.31 -14.17 10.29
C GLY A 19 -8.02 -13.82 9.58
N GLU A 20 -7.57 -14.71 8.73
CA GLU A 20 -6.38 -14.54 7.91
C GLU A 20 -6.75 -14.57 6.42
N VAL A 21 -6.19 -13.65 5.65
CA VAL A 21 -6.38 -13.60 4.19
C VAL A 21 -5.63 -14.74 3.53
N VAL A 22 -6.35 -15.55 2.73
CA VAL A 22 -5.79 -16.73 2.06
C VAL A 22 -5.81 -16.64 0.53
N ASP A 23 -6.55 -15.70 -0.04
CA ASP A 23 -6.59 -15.45 -1.49
C ASP A 23 -6.88 -13.98 -1.78
N VAL A 24 -6.04 -13.35 -2.57
CA VAL A 24 -6.15 -11.95 -3.02
C VAL A 24 -6.12 -11.83 -4.55
N GLU A 25 -5.80 -12.91 -5.27
CA GLU A 25 -5.48 -12.87 -6.71
C GLU A 25 -6.64 -13.37 -7.59
N ASN A 26 -7.44 -14.31 -7.08
CA ASN A 26 -8.41 -15.06 -7.89
C ASN A 26 -9.84 -14.48 -7.86
N ASP A 27 -10.03 -13.22 -7.43
CA ASP A 27 -11.36 -12.59 -7.48
C ASP A 27 -11.91 -12.54 -8.91
N PRO A 28 -12.97 -13.31 -9.25
CA PRO A 28 -13.49 -13.38 -10.62
C PRO A 28 -14.08 -12.06 -11.11
N LYS A 29 -14.47 -11.19 -10.18
CA LYS A 29 -15.01 -9.85 -10.49
C LYS A 29 -13.95 -8.76 -10.50
N LYS A 30 -12.72 -9.06 -10.05
CA LYS A 30 -11.59 -8.11 -9.94
C LYS A 30 -11.96 -6.83 -9.19
N LEU A 31 -12.77 -6.96 -8.13
CA LEU A 31 -13.22 -5.86 -7.28
C LEU A 31 -12.31 -5.64 -6.06
N GLY A 32 -11.18 -6.35 -5.98
CA GLY A 32 -10.28 -6.31 -4.83
C GLY A 32 -10.84 -7.04 -3.61
N ARG A 33 -11.81 -7.94 -3.79
CA ARG A 33 -12.31 -8.83 -2.74
C ARG A 33 -11.24 -9.85 -2.40
N VAL A 34 -11.31 -10.38 -1.19
CA VAL A 34 -10.37 -11.37 -0.66
C VAL A 34 -11.10 -12.58 -0.11
N LYS A 35 -10.43 -13.73 -0.03
CA LYS A 35 -10.93 -14.85 0.77
C LYS A 35 -10.26 -14.82 2.13
N VAL A 36 -11.06 -15.01 3.18
CA VAL A 36 -10.61 -14.94 4.58
C VAL A 36 -10.93 -16.25 5.28
N LYS A 37 -9.92 -16.87 5.86
CA LYS A 37 -10.07 -17.96 6.82
C LYS A 37 -10.49 -17.37 8.14
N VAL A 38 -11.79 -17.36 8.41
CA VAL A 38 -12.34 -16.81 9.65
C VAL A 38 -12.16 -17.82 10.78
N PHE A 39 -11.43 -17.42 11.82
CA PHE A 39 -11.09 -18.28 12.95
C PHE A 39 -12.35 -18.75 13.71
N GLY A 40 -12.44 -20.04 13.97
CA GLY A 40 -13.57 -20.65 14.67
C GLY A 40 -14.86 -20.77 13.86
N VAL A 41 -14.89 -20.27 12.62
CA VAL A 41 -16.08 -20.32 11.74
C VAL A 41 -15.79 -21.12 10.48
N TYR A 42 -14.66 -20.86 9.84
CA TYR A 42 -14.31 -21.47 8.56
C TYR A 42 -13.14 -22.45 8.66
N ASP A 43 -12.76 -22.88 9.85
CA ASP A 43 -11.58 -23.74 10.08
C ASP A 43 -11.58 -25.02 9.23
N ASN A 44 -12.76 -25.61 9.05
CA ASN A 44 -12.94 -26.86 8.30
C ASN A 44 -13.35 -26.66 6.82
N ILE A 45 -13.43 -25.42 6.35
CA ILE A 45 -13.78 -25.10 4.97
C ILE A 45 -12.47 -24.95 4.18
N LYS A 46 -12.40 -25.56 3.00
CA LYS A 46 -11.25 -25.38 2.12
C LYS A 46 -11.16 -23.93 1.62
N ASP A 47 -9.96 -23.44 1.39
CA ASP A 47 -9.76 -22.05 0.96
C ASP A 47 -10.42 -21.73 -0.38
N GLU A 48 -10.49 -22.71 -1.29
CA GLU A 48 -11.20 -22.60 -2.57
C GLU A 48 -12.71 -22.40 -2.44
N ASP A 49 -13.31 -22.90 -1.34
CA ASP A 49 -14.76 -22.85 -1.08
C ASP A 49 -15.18 -21.64 -0.22
N LEU A 50 -14.22 -20.85 0.27
CA LEU A 50 -14.51 -19.68 1.08
C LEU A 50 -15.25 -18.60 0.27
N PRO A 51 -16.21 -17.89 0.89
CA PRO A 51 -16.87 -16.76 0.25
C PRO A 51 -15.91 -15.57 0.07
N TRP A 52 -16.13 -14.80 -0.99
CA TRP A 52 -15.39 -13.56 -1.24
C TRP A 52 -15.85 -12.44 -0.31
N ALA A 53 -14.95 -11.97 0.53
CA ALA A 53 -15.17 -10.84 1.43
C ALA A 53 -14.97 -9.50 0.69
N GLN A 54 -15.88 -8.57 0.87
CA GLN A 54 -15.67 -7.18 0.46
C GLN A 54 -14.73 -6.47 1.43
N ILE A 55 -14.02 -5.47 0.93
CA ILE A 55 -13.11 -4.65 1.74
C ILE A 55 -13.76 -3.27 1.92
N VAL A 56 -13.81 -2.79 3.15
CA VAL A 56 -14.15 -1.40 3.45
C VAL A 56 -12.90 -0.54 3.25
N VAL A 57 -13.00 0.47 2.41
CA VAL A 57 -11.94 1.47 2.24
C VAL A 57 -12.24 2.70 3.10
N PRO A 58 -11.23 3.42 3.60
CA PRO A 58 -11.43 4.67 4.31
C PRO A 58 -12.22 5.68 3.47
N ILE A 59 -13.07 6.49 4.12
CA ILE A 59 -13.87 7.51 3.43
C ILE A 59 -13.03 8.54 2.67
N THR A 60 -11.76 8.72 3.06
CA THR A 60 -10.78 9.57 2.38
C THR A 60 -10.24 8.96 1.09
N GLN A 61 -10.59 7.72 0.79
CA GLN A 61 -10.09 6.93 -0.34
C GLN A 61 -11.25 6.41 -1.21
N GLY A 62 -12.32 7.19 -1.29
CA GLY A 62 -13.55 6.79 -2.00
C GLY A 62 -13.28 6.27 -3.41
N VAL A 63 -13.93 5.15 -3.76
CA VAL A 63 -13.78 4.47 -5.05
C VAL A 63 -15.09 4.59 -5.82
N HIS A 64 -15.04 5.22 -7.00
CA HIS A 64 -16.19 5.38 -7.89
C HIS A 64 -15.73 5.59 -9.35
N GLU A 65 -16.37 4.94 -10.31
CA GLU A 65 -16.09 5.07 -11.75
C GLU A 65 -14.59 5.00 -12.10
N SER A 66 -13.89 3.98 -11.61
CA SER A 66 -12.45 3.75 -11.81
C SER A 66 -11.53 4.80 -11.18
N LYS A 67 -12.05 5.66 -10.31
CA LYS A 67 -11.30 6.66 -9.55
C LYS A 67 -11.23 6.25 -8.09
N GLY A 68 -10.23 6.72 -7.38
CA GLY A 68 -9.99 6.40 -5.97
C GLY A 68 -8.78 5.49 -5.76
N GLN A 69 -8.59 5.04 -4.54
CA GLN A 69 -7.44 4.21 -4.17
C GLN A 69 -7.85 2.74 -4.04
N TYR A 70 -7.30 1.88 -4.90
CA TYR A 70 -7.40 0.44 -4.76
C TYR A 70 -6.24 -0.06 -3.89
N LEU A 71 -6.58 -0.66 -2.76
CA LEU A 71 -5.62 -1.28 -1.85
C LEU A 71 -5.80 -2.78 -1.93
N GLY A 72 -4.72 -3.47 -2.29
CA GLY A 72 -4.65 -4.92 -2.17
C GLY A 72 -4.20 -5.31 -0.76
N LEU A 73 -4.96 -6.16 -0.07
CA LEU A 73 -4.45 -6.89 1.07
C LEU A 73 -3.43 -7.94 0.59
N LEU A 74 -2.55 -8.37 1.48
CA LEU A 74 -1.61 -9.46 1.21
C LEU A 74 -2.14 -10.76 1.83
N GLU A 75 -1.85 -11.87 1.20
CA GLU A 75 -2.04 -13.18 1.81
C GLU A 75 -1.24 -13.28 3.11
N GLY A 76 -1.80 -13.93 4.12
CA GLY A 76 -1.25 -14.00 5.47
C GLY A 76 -1.61 -12.79 6.35
N THR A 77 -2.23 -11.74 5.81
CA THR A 77 -2.67 -10.59 6.61
C THR A 77 -3.78 -11.00 7.56
N GLN A 78 -3.60 -10.72 8.85
CA GLN A 78 -4.68 -10.87 9.82
C GLN A 78 -5.66 -9.70 9.70
N VAL A 79 -6.94 -10.00 9.65
CA VAL A 79 -8.01 -9.02 9.43
C VAL A 79 -9.10 -9.09 10.47
N PHE A 80 -9.71 -7.94 10.73
CA PHE A 80 -10.92 -7.79 11.50
C PHE A 80 -12.08 -7.43 10.57
N GLY A 81 -13.22 -8.03 10.78
CA GLY A 81 -14.40 -7.81 9.96
C GLY A 81 -15.71 -8.21 10.62
N MET A 82 -16.77 -8.18 9.83
CA MET A 82 -18.11 -8.60 10.25
C MET A 82 -18.82 -9.35 9.14
N PHE A 83 -19.79 -10.18 9.53
CA PHE A 83 -20.72 -10.79 8.59
C PHE A 83 -21.96 -9.90 8.43
N LEU A 84 -22.24 -9.48 7.19
CA LEU A 84 -23.42 -8.68 6.87
C LEU A 84 -24.74 -9.43 7.05
N ASP A 85 -24.69 -10.75 6.99
CA ASP A 85 -25.82 -11.68 7.16
C ASP A 85 -25.84 -12.34 8.56
N GLY A 86 -25.10 -11.78 9.51
CA GLY A 86 -25.11 -12.22 10.91
C GLY A 86 -24.78 -13.70 11.09
N LYS A 87 -25.70 -14.47 11.68
CA LYS A 87 -25.51 -15.90 11.99
C LYS A 87 -25.24 -16.79 10.76
N ASN A 88 -25.75 -16.42 9.60
CA ASN A 88 -25.54 -17.22 8.38
C ASN A 88 -24.08 -17.26 7.95
N SER A 89 -23.31 -16.21 8.28
CA SER A 89 -21.86 -16.14 8.08
C SER A 89 -21.41 -16.45 6.63
N GLN A 90 -22.16 -15.95 5.64
CA GLN A 90 -21.86 -16.16 4.21
C GLN A 90 -21.46 -14.87 3.50
N LEU A 91 -21.68 -13.71 4.12
CA LEU A 91 -21.37 -12.40 3.55
C LEU A 91 -20.30 -11.67 4.39
N PRO A 92 -19.04 -12.10 4.37
CA PRO A 92 -17.98 -11.45 5.12
C PRO A 92 -17.62 -10.10 4.53
N MET A 93 -17.33 -9.12 5.39
CA MET A 93 -16.81 -7.81 5.06
C MET A 93 -15.59 -7.52 5.93
N VAL A 94 -14.46 -7.21 5.33
CA VAL A 94 -13.23 -6.82 6.02
C VAL A 94 -13.24 -5.32 6.28
N ILE A 95 -13.01 -4.92 7.54
CA ILE A 95 -13.03 -3.53 7.98
C ILE A 95 -11.63 -2.99 8.20
N GLY A 96 -10.70 -3.83 8.65
CA GLY A 96 -9.34 -3.41 8.93
C GLY A 96 -8.37 -4.57 9.06
N THR A 97 -7.10 -4.24 9.18
CA THR A 97 -6.01 -5.18 9.42
C THR A 97 -5.58 -5.14 10.87
N VAL A 98 -5.12 -6.26 11.39
CA VAL A 98 -4.60 -6.39 12.75
C VAL A 98 -3.17 -6.93 12.64
N PRO A 99 -2.15 -6.05 12.72
CA PRO A 99 -0.76 -6.51 12.67
C PRO A 99 -0.44 -7.49 13.80
N LYS A 100 0.28 -8.56 13.46
CA LYS A 100 0.79 -9.54 14.42
C LYS A 100 2.30 -9.39 14.60
N GLU A 101 2.84 -10.00 15.62
CA GLU A 101 4.29 -10.03 15.85
C GLU A 101 5.01 -10.58 14.61
N GLY A 102 6.01 -9.84 14.12
CA GLY A 102 6.75 -10.16 12.91
C GLY A 102 6.27 -9.41 11.66
N ASP A 103 5.14 -8.72 11.70
CA ASP A 103 4.65 -7.90 10.58
C ASP A 103 5.29 -6.50 10.52
N GLU A 104 6.08 -6.15 11.55
CA GLU A 104 6.65 -4.81 11.67
C GLU A 104 7.64 -4.51 10.54
N ASN A 105 7.45 -3.39 9.87
CA ASN A 105 8.44 -2.93 8.90
C ASN A 105 9.75 -2.56 9.63
N PRO A 106 10.92 -3.13 9.24
CA PRO A 106 12.18 -2.89 9.92
C PRO A 106 12.58 -1.41 9.99
N ARG A 107 12.25 -0.62 8.95
CA ARG A 107 12.54 0.83 8.91
C ARG A 107 11.66 1.59 9.88
N ALA A 108 10.36 1.28 9.92
CA ALA A 108 9.43 1.88 10.88
C ALA A 108 9.81 1.50 12.32
N LYS A 109 10.26 0.27 12.55
CA LYS A 109 10.71 -0.21 13.86
C LYS A 109 11.99 0.50 14.33
N ALA A 110 12.94 0.74 13.42
CA ALA A 110 14.21 1.40 13.76
C ALA A 110 14.02 2.82 14.29
N ASN A 111 13.05 3.56 13.75
CA ASN A 111 12.75 4.95 14.13
C ASN A 111 11.36 5.09 14.77
N TYR A 112 10.93 4.07 15.49
CA TYR A 112 9.61 4.05 16.15
C TYR A 112 9.49 5.15 17.22
N PRO A 113 8.34 5.87 17.29
CA PRO A 113 7.14 5.78 16.43
C PRO A 113 7.10 6.81 15.29
N HIS A 114 8.21 7.41 14.92
CA HIS A 114 8.28 8.60 14.08
C HIS A 114 8.26 8.30 12.58
N ASN A 115 8.70 7.11 12.17
CA ASN A 115 8.76 6.74 10.77
C ASN A 115 7.45 6.08 10.30
N LYS A 116 6.80 6.71 9.31
CA LYS A 116 5.58 6.22 8.66
C LYS A 116 5.93 5.72 7.27
N ILE A 117 5.69 4.43 7.03
CA ILE A 117 6.07 3.79 5.79
C ILE A 117 4.92 2.99 5.18
N TYR A 118 4.76 3.12 3.86
CA TYR A 118 3.98 2.21 3.04
C TYR A 118 4.94 1.43 2.15
N GLN A 119 4.88 0.11 2.20
CA GLN A 119 5.73 -0.76 1.39
C GLN A 119 4.91 -1.82 0.67
N THR A 120 5.22 -2.04 -0.61
CA THR A 120 4.60 -3.09 -1.43
C THR A 120 5.29 -4.44 -1.23
N LYS A 121 4.61 -5.54 -1.61
CA LYS A 121 5.15 -6.92 -1.57
C LYS A 121 6.53 -7.04 -2.25
N ARG A 122 6.81 -6.22 -3.27
CA ARG A 122 8.08 -6.26 -4.02
C ARG A 122 9.12 -5.25 -3.54
N GLY A 123 8.87 -4.55 -2.43
CA GLY A 123 9.85 -3.67 -1.82
C GLY A 123 9.89 -2.23 -2.34
N HIS A 124 8.93 -1.80 -3.18
CA HIS A 124 8.73 -0.38 -3.42
C HIS A 124 8.19 0.26 -2.16
N TYR A 125 8.67 1.42 -1.76
CA TYR A 125 8.15 2.08 -0.56
C TYR A 125 8.05 3.59 -0.67
N LYS A 126 7.18 4.15 0.15
CA LYS A 126 7.02 5.57 0.41
C LYS A 126 7.15 5.79 1.92
N GLU A 127 7.99 6.73 2.31
CA GLU A 127 8.41 6.96 3.69
C GLU A 127 8.28 8.43 4.05
N TYR A 128 7.72 8.69 5.24
CA TYR A 128 7.74 9.96 5.93
C TYR A 128 8.36 9.72 7.30
N ASP A 129 9.57 10.19 7.50
CA ASP A 129 10.31 10.05 8.75
C ASP A 129 10.30 11.40 9.49
N ASP A 130 9.62 11.44 10.63
CA ASP A 130 9.52 12.61 11.50
C ASP A 130 10.55 12.52 12.66
N THR A 131 11.57 11.68 12.56
CA THR A 131 12.61 11.56 13.57
C THR A 131 13.39 12.85 13.65
N LYS A 132 13.43 13.44 14.85
CA LYS A 132 14.12 14.71 15.10
C LYS A 132 15.57 14.67 14.59
N ASP A 133 15.97 15.71 13.89
CA ASP A 133 17.29 15.91 13.26
C ASP A 133 17.61 14.89 12.14
N ASN A 134 16.59 14.11 11.68
CA ASN A 134 16.71 13.16 10.58
C ASN A 134 15.40 13.10 9.74
N GLU A 135 14.62 14.18 9.76
CA GLU A 135 13.37 14.26 9.02
C GLU A 135 13.61 14.06 7.53
N ARG A 136 12.73 13.31 6.88
CA ARG A 136 12.81 13.11 5.43
C ARG A 136 11.51 12.63 4.80
N ILE A 137 11.40 12.94 3.51
CA ILE A 137 10.40 12.35 2.62
C ILE A 137 11.16 11.54 1.57
N ARG A 138 10.79 10.25 1.38
CA ARG A 138 11.46 9.39 0.41
C ARG A 138 10.48 8.50 -0.32
N GLU A 139 10.66 8.34 -1.63
CA GLU A 139 10.00 7.31 -2.42
C GLU A 139 11.04 6.51 -3.19
N GLN A 140 11.02 5.19 -3.03
CA GLN A 140 12.05 4.32 -3.57
C GLN A 140 11.45 3.14 -4.34
N HIS A 141 11.99 2.92 -5.54
CA HIS A 141 11.78 1.68 -6.29
C HIS A 141 12.57 0.53 -5.66
N SER A 142 12.07 -0.71 -5.77
CA SER A 142 12.74 -1.92 -5.24
C SER A 142 14.17 -2.12 -5.76
N SER A 143 14.50 -1.51 -6.90
CA SER A 143 15.85 -1.51 -7.48
C SER A 143 16.83 -0.58 -6.78
N GLY A 144 16.41 0.24 -5.82
CA GLY A 144 17.27 1.22 -5.16
C GLY A 144 17.21 2.63 -5.74
N THR A 145 16.61 2.85 -6.92
CA THR A 145 16.38 4.20 -7.44
C THR A 145 15.35 4.93 -6.57
N TYR A 146 15.64 6.19 -6.21
CA TYR A 146 14.76 6.96 -5.32
C TYR A 146 14.81 8.46 -5.61
N TYR A 147 13.83 9.17 -5.07
CA TYR A 147 13.96 10.58 -4.74
C TYR A 147 13.78 10.80 -3.24
N GLU A 148 14.47 11.80 -2.70
CA GLU A 148 14.45 12.11 -1.28
C GLU A 148 14.50 13.62 -1.07
N ILE A 149 13.78 14.11 -0.07
CA ILE A 149 13.97 15.45 0.50
C ILE A 149 14.45 15.24 1.94
N ASP A 150 15.65 15.75 2.25
CA ASP A 150 16.26 15.59 3.56
C ASP A 150 15.80 16.64 4.58
N LYS A 151 16.30 16.55 5.81
CA LYS A 151 16.01 17.45 6.92
C LYS A 151 16.32 18.93 6.65
N ASP A 152 17.23 19.22 5.76
CA ASP A 152 17.65 20.58 5.38
C ASP A 152 16.91 21.09 4.14
N GLY A 153 15.97 20.30 3.60
CA GLY A 153 15.19 20.61 2.42
C GLY A 153 15.90 20.35 1.09
N ASN A 154 17.08 19.70 1.08
CA ASN A 154 17.76 19.34 -0.15
C ASN A 154 17.05 18.18 -0.84
N MET A 155 16.85 18.29 -2.15
CA MET A 155 16.26 17.23 -2.96
C MET A 155 17.34 16.45 -3.73
N VAL A 156 17.27 15.13 -3.64
CA VAL A 156 18.12 14.20 -4.36
C VAL A 156 17.30 13.27 -5.22
N ILE A 157 17.73 13.05 -6.46
CA ILE A 157 17.23 11.96 -7.32
C ILE A 157 18.43 11.06 -7.60
N ASP A 158 18.38 9.82 -7.14
CA ASP A 158 19.51 8.88 -7.21
C ASP A 158 19.11 7.59 -7.93
N ALA A 159 19.78 7.29 -9.02
CA ALA A 159 19.64 6.06 -9.78
C ALA A 159 20.91 5.20 -9.77
N THR A 160 21.86 5.49 -8.87
CA THR A 160 23.19 4.85 -8.87
C THR A 160 23.26 3.58 -8.02
N LYS A 161 22.37 3.41 -7.02
CA LYS A 161 22.49 2.39 -5.97
C LYS A 161 22.06 0.96 -6.37
N SER A 162 22.06 0.65 -7.64
CA SER A 162 21.52 -0.65 -8.09
C SER A 162 22.47 -1.38 -9.03
N GLU A 163 23.46 -2.01 -8.45
CA GLU A 163 24.26 -3.00 -9.17
C GLU A 163 23.42 -4.23 -9.58
N PRO A 164 23.64 -4.82 -10.76
CA PRO A 164 24.69 -4.52 -11.74
C PRO A 164 24.20 -3.79 -12.99
N LYS A 165 23.10 -3.00 -12.96
CA LYS A 165 22.52 -2.41 -14.18
C LYS A 165 22.78 -0.92 -14.28
N ILE A 166 23.25 -0.48 -15.45
CA ILE A 166 23.27 0.94 -15.83
C ILE A 166 21.83 1.46 -15.81
N ARG A 167 21.61 2.61 -15.20
CA ARG A 167 20.31 3.29 -15.12
C ARG A 167 20.42 4.69 -15.66
N ASN A 168 19.33 5.15 -16.27
CA ASN A 168 19.25 6.46 -16.87
C ASN A 168 18.24 7.33 -16.12
N ILE A 169 18.52 8.62 -16.04
CA ILE A 169 17.54 9.65 -15.69
C ILE A 169 17.30 10.45 -16.97
N GLU A 170 16.05 10.51 -17.42
CA GLU A 170 15.66 11.21 -18.65
C GLU A 170 14.60 12.27 -18.30
N ILE A 171 14.89 13.53 -18.65
CA ILE A 171 13.97 14.66 -18.45
C ILE A 171 13.56 15.18 -19.82
N LYS A 172 12.28 15.09 -20.14
CA LYS A 172 11.71 15.51 -21.43
C LYS A 172 10.59 16.53 -21.23
N ALA A 173 10.53 17.51 -22.09
CA ALA A 173 9.40 18.45 -22.19
C ALA A 173 9.08 18.76 -23.65
N SER A 174 7.80 18.92 -23.98
CA SER A 174 7.35 19.35 -25.31
C SER A 174 7.60 20.85 -25.57
N GLY A 175 7.82 21.62 -24.52
CA GLY A 175 8.08 23.06 -24.60
C GLY A 175 9.49 23.38 -24.11
N LYS A 176 9.65 23.70 -22.83
CA LYS A 176 10.91 24.20 -22.27
C LYS A 176 11.24 23.54 -20.94
N ILE A 177 12.52 23.27 -20.71
CA ILE A 177 13.08 22.94 -19.40
C ILE A 177 13.93 24.14 -18.97
N THR A 178 13.69 24.66 -17.78
CA THR A 178 14.46 25.77 -17.20
C THR A 178 15.11 25.31 -15.90
N VAL A 179 16.42 25.49 -15.80
CA VAL A 179 17.19 25.27 -14.58
C VAL A 179 17.76 26.61 -14.17
N THR A 180 17.47 27.07 -12.95
CA THR A 180 17.94 28.36 -12.45
C THR A 180 18.51 28.17 -11.06
N ALA A 181 19.78 28.47 -10.90
CA ALA A 181 20.51 28.49 -9.64
C ALA A 181 21.70 29.47 -9.76
N PRO A 182 22.25 29.98 -8.64
CA PRO A 182 23.52 30.71 -8.69
C PRO A 182 24.66 29.92 -9.33
N ILE A 183 24.69 28.60 -9.13
CA ILE A 183 25.63 27.68 -9.72
C ILE A 183 24.86 26.49 -10.27
N VAL A 184 25.17 26.06 -11.50
CA VAL A 184 24.66 24.83 -12.14
C VAL A 184 25.88 24.01 -12.58
N ASP A 185 26.13 22.89 -11.91
CA ASP A 185 27.22 21.97 -12.24
C ASP A 185 26.66 20.77 -13.02
N ILE A 186 27.27 20.51 -14.19
CA ILE A 186 26.97 19.34 -15.03
C ILE A 186 28.25 18.55 -15.21
N ASN A 187 28.36 17.40 -14.55
CA ASN A 187 29.57 16.56 -14.55
C ASN A 187 29.28 15.24 -15.27
N GLY A 188 30.00 14.95 -16.33
CA GLY A 188 29.99 13.68 -17.04
C GLY A 188 31.37 13.04 -16.99
N SER A 189 31.45 11.76 -16.60
CA SER A 189 32.74 11.03 -16.59
C SER A 189 33.28 10.72 -17.98
N GLU A 190 32.40 10.66 -18.99
CA GLU A 190 32.80 10.37 -20.37
C GLU A 190 32.49 11.53 -21.32
N ASN A 191 31.27 11.97 -21.42
CA ASN A 191 30.82 13.02 -22.33
C ASN A 191 29.69 13.87 -21.78
N VAL A 192 29.81 15.19 -21.94
CA VAL A 192 28.69 16.13 -21.84
C VAL A 192 28.37 16.64 -23.24
N LYS A 193 27.21 16.26 -23.82
CA LYS A 193 26.76 16.72 -25.13
C LYS A 193 25.71 17.78 -24.99
N ILE A 194 25.94 18.97 -25.49
CA ILE A 194 24.96 20.05 -25.59
C ILE A 194 24.78 20.32 -27.08
N ASN A 195 23.61 19.92 -27.63
CA ASN A 195 23.28 20.15 -29.04
C ASN A 195 22.40 21.39 -29.13
N SER A 196 22.71 22.30 -29.99
CA SER A 196 21.93 23.49 -30.35
C SER A 196 20.95 23.15 -31.46
#